data_a4d8e2fd27442964d88cb5042dfb1da7
#
_entry.id   a4d8e2fd27442964d88cb5042dfb1da7
#
_cell.length_a   1.000
_cell.length_b   1.000
_cell.length_c   1.000
_cell.angle_alpha   90.00
_cell.angle_beta   90.00
_cell.angle_gamma   90.00
#
_symmetry.space_group_name_H-M   'P 1'
#
loop_
_entity.id
_entity.type
_entity.pdbx_description
1 polymer ?
#
loop_
_entity_poly.entity_id
_entity_poly.type
_entity_poly.pdbx_seq_one_letter_code
_entity_poly.pdbx_strand_id
1 'polypeptide(L)'
;MVQHFRLVGFALLLSVSFGSVGSPDIVSAKQVVINPELTSFRFGSLNSIPKSSYPETSYPCEGFTILNQDQQFKVSGDIGEKGWRVLAEVQLAQYKLIAYAGKFETGTSATCAISESNIAIFENDKLLGVIYLESSKETLIGYLELMDAGFVRVISGGFIQKLVAELHLGPEGLALTTPISKFTAHCNGKAIVPNTLGKNIADGRELLFEFGFTPIPNEQISGSWTIEYFPGITELVGCSNGISWCGFEYENEHSRVVLSTLGNEEIVKDYVACKE
;
A
#
# COMPACT_ATOMS: atom_id res chain seq x y z
N MET A 1 74.90 46.43 37.29
CA MET A 1 74.32 47.44 36.39
C MET A 1 74.14 46.79 35.05
N VAL A 2 72.97 46.30 34.79
CA VAL A 2 72.60 45.48 33.58
C VAL A 2 71.45 46.22 32.87
N GLN A 3 71.76 46.69 31.68
CA GLN A 3 70.83 47.42 30.81
C GLN A 3 70.03 46.42 30.02
N HIS A 4 68.65 46.49 30.11
CA HIS A 4 67.73 45.75 29.30
C HIS A 4 67.45 46.48 27.96
N PHE A 5 67.77 45.81 26.87
CA PHE A 5 67.31 46.19 25.53
C PHE A 5 65.94 45.54 25.27
N ARG A 6 64.89 46.32 25.04
CA ARG A 6 63.59 45.89 24.54
C ARG A 6 63.58 45.91 23.02
N LEU A 7 63.46 44.76 22.40
CA LEU A 7 63.11 44.58 20.99
C LEU A 7 61.59 44.61 20.85
N VAL A 8 61.12 45.61 20.06
CA VAL A 8 59.72 45.71 19.65
C VAL A 8 59.64 45.00 18.31
N GLY A 9 59.02 43.79 18.31
CA GLY A 9 58.69 43.03 17.09
C GLY A 9 57.32 43.43 16.57
N PHE A 10 57.29 44.03 15.40
CA PHE A 10 56.04 44.28 14.64
C PHE A 10 55.63 42.97 13.91
N ALA A 11 54.60 42.33 14.36
CA ALA A 11 53.98 41.17 13.66
C ALA A 11 52.92 41.70 12.68
N LEU A 12 53.22 41.63 11.40
CA LEU A 12 52.27 41.91 10.32
C LEU A 12 51.34 40.65 10.18
N LEU A 13 50.10 40.73 10.67
CA LEU A 13 49.05 39.70 10.45
C LEU A 13 48.47 39.91 9.06
N LEU A 14 48.88 39.07 8.10
CA LEU A 14 48.19 38.87 6.81
C LEU A 14 46.99 37.98 7.06
N SER A 15 45.77 38.55 7.10
CA SER A 15 44.51 37.84 7.09
C SER A 15 44.21 37.33 5.69
N VAL A 16 44.49 36.05 5.43
CA VAL A 16 44.04 35.37 4.23
C VAL A 16 42.58 34.97 4.45
N SER A 17 41.65 35.67 3.82
CA SER A 17 40.26 35.31 3.76
C SER A 17 40.10 34.09 2.84
N PHE A 18 39.97 32.92 3.42
CA PHE A 18 39.49 31.73 2.68
C PHE A 18 38.02 31.94 2.38
N GLY A 19 37.68 32.29 1.13
CA GLY A 19 36.35 32.21 0.63
C GLY A 19 35.91 30.74 0.73
N SER A 20 34.88 30.47 1.54
CA SER A 20 34.22 29.19 1.57
C SER A 20 33.59 28.94 0.19
N VAL A 21 34.23 28.12 -0.62
CA VAL A 21 33.59 27.52 -1.79
C VAL A 21 32.51 26.62 -1.22
N GLY A 22 31.25 27.07 -1.28
CA GLY A 22 30.11 26.28 -0.94
C GLY A 22 30.17 25.00 -1.76
N SER A 23 30.30 23.85 -1.08
CA SER A 23 30.10 22.57 -1.70
C SER A 23 28.72 22.60 -2.35
N PRO A 24 28.58 22.23 -3.63
CA PRO A 24 27.25 22.05 -4.19
C PRO A 24 26.53 21.07 -3.31
N ASP A 25 25.40 21.48 -2.74
CA ASP A 25 24.47 20.56 -2.10
C ASP A 25 24.12 19.50 -3.13
N ILE A 26 24.75 18.34 -3.02
CA ILE A 26 24.31 17.13 -3.72
C ILE A 26 23.00 16.81 -3.05
N VAL A 27 21.91 17.39 -3.56
CA VAL A 27 20.57 16.95 -3.28
C VAL A 27 20.53 15.50 -3.78
N SER A 28 20.80 14.59 -2.88
CA SER A 28 20.63 13.16 -3.14
C SER A 28 19.19 13.00 -3.66
N ALA A 29 19.07 12.66 -4.94
CA ALA A 29 17.77 12.43 -5.54
C ALA A 29 17.12 11.32 -4.71
N LYS A 30 16.08 11.65 -3.96
CA LYS A 30 15.32 10.70 -3.16
C LYS A 30 14.92 9.55 -4.08
N GLN A 31 15.38 8.37 -3.77
CA GLN A 31 15.31 7.22 -4.64
C GLN A 31 14.12 6.35 -4.24
N VAL A 32 13.43 5.81 -5.23
CA VAL A 32 12.47 4.72 -5.01
C VAL A 32 13.23 3.41 -5.14
N VAL A 33 13.30 2.66 -4.04
CA VAL A 33 13.98 1.36 -3.98
C VAL A 33 12.94 0.25 -4.06
N ILE A 34 13.17 -0.72 -4.94
CA ILE A 34 12.33 -1.92 -5.04
C ILE A 34 13.11 -3.11 -4.49
N ASN A 35 12.49 -3.85 -3.57
CA ASN A 35 13.04 -5.09 -3.06
C ASN A 35 13.28 -6.08 -4.23
N PRO A 36 14.47 -6.67 -4.36
CA PRO A 36 14.80 -7.61 -5.45
C PRO A 36 13.88 -8.83 -5.55
N GLU A 37 13.20 -9.21 -4.48
CA GLU A 37 12.23 -10.31 -4.49
C GLU A 37 10.95 -9.98 -5.26
N LEU A 38 10.64 -8.70 -5.44
CA LEU A 38 9.52 -8.21 -6.24
C LEU A 38 9.89 -8.15 -7.73
N THR A 39 10.16 -9.31 -8.31
CA THR A 39 10.76 -9.47 -9.65
C THR A 39 9.93 -8.89 -10.78
N SER A 40 8.61 -8.79 -10.63
CA SER A 40 7.70 -8.19 -11.62
C SER A 40 7.64 -6.66 -11.58
N PHE A 41 8.09 -6.03 -10.50
CA PHE A 41 7.99 -4.59 -10.32
C PHE A 41 9.23 -3.87 -10.85
N ARG A 42 9.01 -2.70 -11.45
CA ARG A 42 10.07 -1.80 -11.93
C ARG A 42 9.73 -0.37 -11.52
N PHE A 43 10.76 0.45 -11.38
CA PHE A 43 10.62 1.89 -11.24
C PHE A 43 11.28 2.60 -12.42
N GLY A 44 10.58 3.56 -13.00
CA GLY A 44 11.09 4.42 -14.05
C GLY A 44 10.90 5.90 -13.70
N SER A 45 11.97 6.67 -13.74
CA SER A 45 11.87 8.14 -13.67
C SER A 45 11.23 8.66 -14.93
N LEU A 46 10.19 9.47 -14.79
CA LEU A 46 9.47 10.07 -15.90
C LEU A 46 9.25 11.57 -15.63
N ASN A 47 9.34 12.38 -16.66
CA ASN A 47 8.99 13.81 -16.59
C ASN A 47 7.48 14.04 -16.72
N SER A 48 6.76 13.10 -17.31
CA SER A 48 5.29 13.14 -17.44
C SER A 48 4.74 11.73 -17.64
N ILE A 49 3.51 11.51 -17.18
CA ILE A 49 2.75 10.29 -17.45
C ILE A 49 2.40 10.23 -18.96
N PRO A 50 2.66 9.14 -19.67
CA PRO A 50 2.25 8.99 -21.08
C PRO A 50 0.73 8.93 -21.21
N LYS A 51 0.20 9.10 -22.41
CA LYS A 51 -1.22 8.84 -22.69
C LYS A 51 -1.48 7.33 -22.61
N SER A 52 -2.67 6.96 -22.13
CA SER A 52 -3.13 5.58 -22.18
C SER A 52 -3.26 5.11 -23.63
N SER A 53 -2.87 3.86 -23.87
CA SER A 53 -3.11 3.18 -25.16
C SER A 53 -4.54 2.64 -25.30
N TYR A 54 -5.32 2.67 -24.22
CA TYR A 54 -6.71 2.21 -24.18
C TYR A 54 -7.64 3.41 -24.04
N PRO A 55 -8.25 3.88 -25.14
CA PRO A 55 -9.22 4.97 -25.05
C PRO A 55 -10.50 4.49 -24.34
N GLU A 56 -11.10 5.42 -23.60
CA GLU A 56 -12.30 5.30 -22.77
C GLU A 56 -13.57 4.84 -23.51
N THR A 57 -13.68 3.66 -24.03
CA THR A 57 -14.93 3.35 -24.73
C THR A 57 -15.91 2.47 -23.97
N SER A 58 -15.52 1.81 -22.95
CA SER A 58 -16.44 1.20 -21.97
C SER A 58 -15.63 0.61 -20.82
N TYR A 59 -15.95 0.98 -19.60
CA TYR A 59 -15.45 0.27 -18.44
C TYR A 59 -16.41 -0.89 -18.14
N PRO A 60 -16.06 -2.11 -18.52
CA PRO A 60 -16.96 -3.24 -18.32
C PRO A 60 -17.24 -3.53 -16.84
N CYS A 61 -16.54 -2.87 -15.94
CA CYS A 61 -16.66 -2.98 -14.49
C CYS A 61 -17.44 -1.83 -13.87
N GLU A 62 -18.39 -1.23 -14.57
CA GLU A 62 -19.30 -0.23 -14.00
C GLU A 62 -20.08 -0.84 -12.82
N GLY A 63 -20.00 -0.21 -11.66
CA GLY A 63 -20.62 -0.70 -10.41
C GLY A 63 -19.60 -1.16 -9.36
N PHE A 64 -18.35 -1.39 -9.73
CA PHE A 64 -17.27 -1.44 -8.75
C PHE A 64 -16.90 -0.02 -8.36
N THR A 65 -16.57 0.17 -7.09
CA THR A 65 -16.04 1.42 -6.53
C THR A 65 -14.61 1.64 -7.04
N ILE A 66 -14.45 1.69 -8.35
CA ILE A 66 -13.29 2.27 -8.97
C ILE A 66 -13.51 3.76 -8.82
N LEU A 67 -12.59 4.45 -8.19
CA LEU A 67 -12.72 5.85 -7.83
C LEU A 67 -13.23 6.69 -9.01
N ASN A 68 -14.54 6.89 -9.07
CA ASN A 68 -15.19 7.90 -9.88
C ASN A 68 -15.51 9.13 -9.06
N GLN A 69 -15.11 9.14 -7.79
CA GLN A 69 -15.57 10.12 -6.83
C GLN A 69 -14.38 10.92 -6.33
N ASP A 70 -14.50 12.25 -6.53
CA ASP A 70 -13.73 13.27 -5.86
C ASP A 70 -12.22 13.02 -5.80
N GLN A 71 -11.58 13.09 -6.97
CA GLN A 71 -10.13 13.12 -7.04
C GLN A 71 -9.62 14.24 -6.12
N GLN A 72 -8.98 13.85 -5.03
CA GLN A 72 -8.51 14.80 -4.01
C GLN A 72 -7.28 15.56 -4.48
N PHE A 73 -6.49 14.95 -5.40
CA PHE A 73 -5.27 15.54 -5.89
C PHE A 73 -5.44 16.05 -7.33
N LYS A 74 -5.02 17.28 -7.57
CA LYS A 74 -5.02 17.84 -8.93
C LYS A 74 -4.26 16.96 -9.93
N VAL A 75 -3.14 16.37 -9.51
CA VAL A 75 -2.31 15.49 -10.37
C VAL A 75 -3.05 14.23 -10.82
N SER A 76 -4.07 13.79 -10.11
CA SER A 76 -4.92 12.67 -10.52
C SER A 76 -5.84 13.05 -11.66
N GLY A 77 -6.35 14.28 -11.68
CA GLY A 77 -7.07 14.82 -12.83
C GLY A 77 -6.21 14.82 -14.09
N ASP A 78 -4.96 15.26 -13.98
CA ASP A 78 -3.99 15.25 -15.08
C ASP A 78 -3.72 13.82 -15.63
N ILE A 79 -3.80 12.80 -14.77
CA ILE A 79 -3.69 11.38 -15.15
C ILE A 79 -4.96 10.95 -15.91
N GLY A 80 -6.14 11.31 -15.40
CA GLY A 80 -7.44 11.04 -16.04
C GLY A 80 -7.55 11.67 -17.43
N GLU A 81 -7.11 12.93 -17.60
CA GLU A 81 -7.10 13.62 -18.92
C GLU A 81 -6.23 12.91 -19.97
N LYS A 82 -5.31 12.05 -19.54
CA LYS A 82 -4.48 11.21 -20.42
C LYS A 82 -5.10 9.86 -20.73
N GLY A 83 -6.36 9.64 -20.37
CA GLY A 83 -7.11 8.42 -20.65
C GLY A 83 -6.83 7.26 -19.68
N TRP A 84 -6.23 7.51 -18.54
CA TRP A 84 -6.05 6.53 -17.48
C TRP A 84 -7.18 6.59 -16.46
N ARG A 85 -7.49 5.46 -15.86
CA ARG A 85 -8.43 5.40 -14.73
C ARG A 85 -7.66 5.41 -13.42
N VAL A 86 -7.93 6.39 -12.57
CA VAL A 86 -7.40 6.46 -11.22
C VAL A 86 -8.12 5.43 -10.34
N LEU A 87 -7.37 4.61 -9.63
CA LEU A 87 -7.87 3.53 -8.79
C LEU A 87 -7.80 3.89 -7.30
N ALA A 88 -6.75 4.58 -6.90
CA ALA A 88 -6.54 4.99 -5.52
C ALA A 88 -5.61 6.20 -5.44
N GLU A 89 -5.83 7.02 -4.44
CA GLU A 89 -5.01 8.17 -4.08
C GLU A 89 -4.62 8.08 -2.61
N VAL A 90 -3.34 8.17 -2.32
CA VAL A 90 -2.82 8.10 -0.96
C VAL A 90 -1.76 9.16 -0.74
N GLN A 91 -1.85 9.88 0.38
CA GLN A 91 -0.81 10.76 0.85
C GLN A 91 0.04 10.02 1.89
N LEU A 92 1.33 9.79 1.58
CA LEU A 92 2.31 9.22 2.50
C LEU A 92 3.41 10.26 2.76
N ALA A 93 3.29 10.98 3.86
CA ALA A 93 4.13 12.13 4.20
C ALA A 93 4.14 13.17 3.05
N GLN A 94 5.30 13.48 2.45
CA GLN A 94 5.41 14.42 1.33
C GLN A 94 5.08 13.81 -0.03
N TYR A 95 4.83 12.50 -0.11
CA TYR A 95 4.55 11.81 -1.37
C TYR A 95 3.05 11.64 -1.59
N LYS A 96 2.60 11.96 -2.82
CA LYS A 96 1.31 11.56 -3.34
C LYS A 96 1.50 10.32 -4.19
N LEU A 97 0.83 9.25 -3.83
CA LEU A 97 0.87 7.96 -4.51
C LEU A 97 -0.47 7.77 -5.22
N ILE A 98 -0.45 7.56 -6.52
CA ILE A 98 -1.66 7.43 -7.32
C ILE A 98 -1.59 6.13 -8.10
N ALA A 99 -2.44 5.17 -7.73
CA ALA A 99 -2.63 3.97 -8.54
C ALA A 99 -3.58 4.30 -9.70
N TYR A 100 -3.22 3.89 -10.90
CA TYR A 100 -4.01 4.08 -12.10
C TYR A 100 -3.82 2.91 -13.07
N ALA A 101 -4.83 2.66 -13.91
CA ALA A 101 -4.81 1.54 -14.85
C ALA A 101 -5.46 1.90 -16.19
N GLY A 102 -5.12 1.10 -17.20
CA GLY A 102 -5.65 1.24 -18.57
C GLY A 102 -6.62 0.13 -18.98
N LYS A 103 -6.56 -1.05 -18.35
CA LYS A 103 -7.34 -2.20 -18.81
C LYS A 103 -8.15 -2.84 -17.68
N PHE A 104 -9.42 -3.18 -18.00
CA PHE A 104 -10.39 -3.75 -17.08
C PHE A 104 -11.12 -4.91 -17.75
N GLU A 105 -11.25 -6.02 -17.06
CA GLU A 105 -11.94 -7.22 -17.55
C GLU A 105 -12.97 -7.68 -16.52
N THR A 106 -14.23 -7.83 -16.93
CA THR A 106 -15.29 -8.38 -16.07
C THR A 106 -15.14 -9.88 -15.95
N GLY A 107 -15.18 -10.35 -14.70
CA GLY A 107 -15.31 -11.77 -14.39
C GLY A 107 -16.76 -12.16 -14.06
N THR A 108 -16.91 -13.39 -13.61
CA THR A 108 -18.17 -13.88 -13.05
C THR A 108 -18.44 -13.22 -11.68
N SER A 109 -19.71 -13.22 -11.25
CA SER A 109 -20.11 -12.72 -9.92
C SER A 109 -19.69 -11.27 -9.65
N ALA A 110 -19.81 -10.43 -10.68
CA ALA A 110 -19.47 -9.00 -10.58
C ALA A 110 -18.01 -8.73 -10.13
N THR A 111 -17.07 -9.59 -10.41
CA THR A 111 -15.64 -9.37 -10.19
C THR A 111 -14.99 -8.60 -11.35
N CYS A 112 -13.95 -7.86 -11.09
CA CYS A 112 -13.21 -7.09 -12.08
C CYS A 112 -11.71 -7.36 -11.95
N ALA A 113 -11.06 -7.75 -13.04
CA ALA A 113 -9.61 -7.80 -13.12
C ALA A 113 -9.08 -6.49 -13.69
N ILE A 114 -8.04 -5.96 -13.07
CA ILE A 114 -7.38 -4.71 -13.42
C ILE A 114 -5.96 -5.04 -13.87
N SER A 115 -5.61 -4.62 -15.06
CA SER A 115 -4.26 -4.79 -15.60
C SER A 115 -3.78 -3.50 -16.29
N GLU A 116 -2.52 -3.48 -16.76
CA GLU A 116 -1.86 -2.26 -17.23
C GLU A 116 -1.87 -1.15 -16.16
N SER A 117 -1.65 -1.58 -14.94
CA SER A 117 -1.73 -0.73 -13.76
C SER A 117 -0.35 -0.27 -13.30
N ASN A 118 -0.32 0.93 -12.74
CA ASN A 118 0.88 1.62 -12.35
C ASN A 118 0.65 2.41 -11.06
N ILE A 119 1.73 2.81 -10.38
CA ILE A 119 1.68 3.75 -9.26
C ILE A 119 2.55 4.95 -9.60
N ALA A 120 1.94 6.11 -9.85
CA ALA A 120 2.66 7.36 -9.99
C ALA A 120 3.05 7.91 -8.62
N ILE A 121 4.27 8.41 -8.53
CA ILE A 121 4.85 8.98 -7.31
C ILE A 121 5.15 10.45 -7.56
N PHE A 122 4.50 11.30 -6.78
CA PHE A 122 4.74 12.75 -6.82
C PHE A 122 5.30 13.22 -5.48
N GLU A 123 6.22 14.15 -5.52
CA GLU A 123 6.67 14.93 -4.37
C GLU A 123 6.39 16.41 -4.64
N ASN A 124 5.58 17.06 -3.82
CA ASN A 124 5.16 18.46 -4.01
C ASN A 124 4.59 18.72 -5.42
N ASP A 125 3.70 17.84 -5.88
CA ASP A 125 3.08 17.84 -7.22
C ASP A 125 4.04 17.66 -8.41
N LYS A 126 5.32 17.41 -8.16
CA LYS A 126 6.30 17.06 -9.17
C LYS A 126 6.38 15.55 -9.32
N LEU A 127 6.18 15.04 -10.52
CA LEU A 127 6.34 13.62 -10.81
C LEU A 127 7.80 13.21 -10.59
N LEU A 128 8.03 12.21 -9.74
CA LEU A 128 9.33 11.57 -9.55
C LEU A 128 9.51 10.40 -10.52
N GLY A 129 8.44 9.66 -10.75
CA GLY A 129 8.44 8.49 -11.61
C GLY A 129 7.23 7.60 -11.36
N VAL A 130 7.31 6.40 -11.90
CA VAL A 130 6.23 5.42 -11.90
C VAL A 130 6.77 4.05 -11.49
N ILE A 131 6.10 3.39 -10.56
CA ILE A 131 6.23 1.95 -10.35
C ILE A 131 5.28 1.28 -11.33
N TYR A 132 5.78 0.35 -12.12
CA TYR A 132 5.02 -0.36 -13.14
C TYR A 132 5.38 -1.86 -13.13
N LEU A 133 4.57 -2.67 -13.79
CA LEU A 133 4.79 -4.09 -13.95
C LEU A 133 5.53 -4.38 -15.25
N GLU A 134 6.48 -5.32 -15.23
CA GLU A 134 7.25 -5.71 -16.41
C GLU A 134 6.34 -6.30 -17.50
N SER A 135 5.29 -6.99 -17.10
CA SER A 135 4.25 -7.50 -18.00
C SER A 135 2.93 -6.75 -17.80
N SER A 136 2.39 -6.19 -18.87
CA SER A 136 1.09 -5.51 -18.87
C SER A 136 -0.09 -6.43 -18.57
N LYS A 137 0.11 -7.76 -18.63
CA LYS A 137 -0.92 -8.76 -18.34
C LYS A 137 -1.03 -9.10 -16.85
N GLU A 138 -0.05 -8.68 -16.04
CA GLU A 138 -0.09 -8.91 -14.61
C GLU A 138 -1.08 -7.98 -13.92
N THR A 139 -1.69 -8.48 -12.86
CA THR A 139 -2.73 -7.78 -12.08
C THR A 139 -2.25 -7.43 -10.67
N LEU A 140 -0.94 -7.28 -10.48
CA LEU A 140 -0.33 -7.08 -9.16
C LEU A 140 -0.55 -5.69 -8.56
N ILE A 141 -0.93 -4.71 -9.37
CA ILE A 141 -1.29 -3.37 -8.89
C ILE A 141 -2.78 -3.15 -9.13
N GLY A 142 -3.55 -2.96 -8.09
CA GLY A 142 -4.97 -2.63 -8.15
C GLY A 142 -5.29 -1.41 -7.29
N TYR A 143 -5.11 -1.54 -5.99
CA TYR A 143 -5.47 -0.52 -5.03
C TYR A 143 -4.31 -0.19 -4.10
N LEU A 144 -4.38 0.99 -3.48
CA LEU A 144 -3.50 1.43 -2.41
C LEU A 144 -4.32 1.63 -1.14
N GLU A 145 -3.82 1.15 -0.04
CA GLU A 145 -4.43 1.31 1.27
C GLU A 145 -3.43 1.93 2.25
N LEU A 146 -3.73 3.13 2.74
CA LEU A 146 -2.91 3.76 3.77
C LEU A 146 -3.21 3.12 5.12
N MET A 147 -2.16 2.65 5.77
CA MET A 147 -2.24 2.05 7.08
C MET A 147 -1.95 3.09 8.18
N ASP A 148 -2.65 2.99 9.31
CA ASP A 148 -2.44 3.88 10.47
C ASP A 148 -0.98 3.90 10.96
N ALA A 149 -0.25 2.83 10.73
CA ALA A 149 1.18 2.71 11.03
C ALA A 149 2.10 3.52 10.09
N GLY A 150 1.56 4.23 9.10
CA GLY A 150 2.32 5.14 8.23
C GLY A 150 3.05 4.44 7.09
N PHE A 151 2.49 3.40 6.53
CA PHE A 151 2.92 2.77 5.30
C PHE A 151 1.72 2.49 4.38
N VAL A 152 1.95 2.10 3.14
CA VAL A 152 0.89 1.85 2.16
C VAL A 152 0.96 0.41 1.67
N ARG A 153 -0.15 -0.31 1.76
CA ARG A 153 -0.34 -1.62 1.14
C ARG A 153 -0.64 -1.48 -0.34
N VAL A 154 -0.04 -2.32 -1.14
CA VAL A 154 -0.35 -2.50 -2.56
C VAL A 154 -1.16 -3.78 -2.70
N ILE A 155 -2.43 -3.61 -3.07
CA ILE A 155 -3.39 -4.70 -3.26
C ILE A 155 -3.49 -5.00 -4.74
N SER A 156 -3.52 -6.28 -5.10
CA SER A 156 -3.61 -6.72 -6.50
C SER A 156 -4.94 -6.30 -7.15
N GLY A 157 -4.90 -6.10 -8.45
CA GLY A 157 -6.06 -5.84 -9.30
C GLY A 157 -6.72 -7.10 -9.89
N GLY A 158 -6.34 -8.30 -9.45
CA GLY A 158 -6.93 -9.55 -9.89
C GLY A 158 -8.37 -9.74 -9.42
N PHE A 159 -9.04 -10.77 -9.93
CA PHE A 159 -10.38 -11.15 -9.46
C PHE A 159 -10.41 -11.47 -7.96
N ILE A 160 -9.29 -11.99 -7.45
CA ILE A 160 -9.04 -12.18 -6.04
C ILE A 160 -8.00 -11.15 -5.64
N GLN A 161 -8.40 -10.23 -4.78
CA GLN A 161 -7.50 -9.20 -4.27
C GLN A 161 -6.58 -9.78 -3.21
N LYS A 162 -5.26 -9.60 -3.38
CA LYS A 162 -4.23 -10.07 -2.46
C LYS A 162 -3.29 -8.95 -2.11
N LEU A 163 -2.77 -8.97 -0.89
CA LEU A 163 -1.64 -8.10 -0.52
C LEU A 163 -0.40 -8.56 -1.27
N VAL A 164 0.18 -7.66 -2.06
CA VAL A 164 1.32 -7.97 -2.94
C VAL A 164 2.60 -7.36 -2.45
N ALA A 165 2.53 -6.11 -2.00
CA ALA A 165 3.69 -5.33 -1.59
C ALA A 165 3.30 -4.27 -0.57
N GLU A 166 4.30 -3.68 0.07
CA GLU A 166 4.14 -2.53 0.97
C GLU A 166 5.10 -1.41 0.57
N LEU A 167 4.62 -0.16 0.58
CA LEU A 167 5.43 1.04 0.39
C LEU A 167 5.71 1.68 1.74
N HIS A 168 6.98 1.73 2.11
CA HIS A 168 7.45 2.31 3.36
C HIS A 168 8.31 3.55 3.11
N LEU A 169 8.30 4.48 4.07
CA LEU A 169 9.27 5.56 4.13
C LEU A 169 10.57 5.05 4.73
N GLY A 170 11.64 5.18 3.97
CA GLY A 170 13.01 4.92 4.42
C GLY A 170 13.84 6.20 4.50
N PRO A 171 15.06 6.12 5.04
CA PRO A 171 15.95 7.28 5.13
C PRO A 171 16.35 7.85 3.77
N GLU A 172 16.34 7.03 2.72
CA GLU A 172 16.72 7.41 1.36
C GLU A 172 15.51 7.75 0.45
N GLY A 173 14.27 7.62 0.95
CA GLY A 173 13.05 7.85 0.19
C GLY A 173 12.02 6.76 0.37
N LEU A 174 11.35 6.36 -0.70
CA LEU A 174 10.34 5.30 -0.69
C LEU A 174 10.97 3.93 -0.98
N ALA A 175 10.54 2.92 -0.24
CA ALA A 175 10.91 1.53 -0.47
C ALA A 175 9.65 0.70 -0.73
N LEU A 176 9.59 0.03 -1.89
CA LEU A 176 8.61 -1.02 -2.17
C LEU A 176 9.19 -2.35 -1.72
N THR A 177 8.54 -3.01 -0.78
CA THR A 177 8.99 -4.26 -0.16
C THR A 177 7.95 -5.36 -0.36
N THR A 178 8.37 -6.62 -0.21
CA THR A 178 7.41 -7.70 0.08
C THR A 178 6.66 -7.36 1.37
N PRO A 179 5.44 -7.89 1.60
CA PRO A 179 4.73 -7.66 2.85
C PRO A 179 5.57 -8.10 4.05
N ILE A 180 6.03 -7.14 4.85
CA ILE A 180 6.90 -7.40 6.02
C ILE A 180 6.21 -7.15 7.34
N SER A 181 5.08 -6.44 7.32
CA SER A 181 4.34 -6.09 8.52
C SER A 181 3.67 -7.33 9.11
N LYS A 182 4.12 -7.75 10.29
CA LYS A 182 3.53 -8.87 11.02
C LYS A 182 2.16 -8.54 11.61
N PHE A 183 1.89 -7.28 11.83
CA PHE A 183 0.63 -6.75 12.36
C PHE A 183 0.43 -5.32 11.89
N THR A 184 -0.80 -4.85 12.00
CA THR A 184 -1.20 -3.49 11.64
C THR A 184 -1.91 -2.84 12.82
N ALA A 185 -1.60 -1.57 13.08
CA ALA A 185 -2.34 -0.76 14.04
C ALA A 185 -3.57 -0.16 13.35
N HIS A 186 -4.71 -0.25 14.02
CA HIS A 186 -5.99 0.31 13.62
C HIS A 186 -6.59 1.11 14.78
N CYS A 187 -7.65 1.86 14.52
CA CYS A 187 -8.40 2.59 15.55
C CYS A 187 -7.52 3.58 16.32
N ASN A 188 -6.70 4.35 15.60
CA ASN A 188 -5.72 5.28 16.19
C ASN A 188 -4.72 4.57 17.12
N GLY A 189 -4.27 3.39 16.74
CA GLY A 189 -3.29 2.60 17.46
C GLY A 189 -3.84 1.75 18.62
N LYS A 190 -5.15 1.80 18.88
CA LYS A 190 -5.76 1.03 19.97
C LYS A 190 -5.94 -0.45 19.66
N ALA A 191 -6.13 -0.80 18.40
CA ALA A 191 -6.29 -2.17 17.95
C ALA A 191 -5.07 -2.61 17.15
N ILE A 192 -4.42 -3.68 17.58
CA ILE A 192 -3.32 -4.31 16.86
C ILE A 192 -3.88 -5.59 16.22
N VAL A 193 -3.93 -5.61 14.90
CA VAL A 193 -4.45 -6.75 14.13
C VAL A 193 -3.29 -7.45 13.45
N PRO A 194 -3.08 -8.76 13.67
CA PRO A 194 -2.03 -9.50 13.01
C PRO A 194 -2.29 -9.64 11.51
N ASN A 195 -1.24 -9.75 10.73
CA ASN A 195 -1.35 -10.00 9.30
C ASN A 195 -1.73 -11.48 9.05
N THR A 196 -3.00 -11.70 8.74
CA THR A 196 -3.56 -13.03 8.46
C THR A 196 -3.63 -13.34 6.96
N LEU A 197 -3.36 -12.36 6.10
CA LEU A 197 -3.47 -12.50 4.65
C LEU A 197 -2.55 -13.59 4.12
N GLY A 198 -3.07 -14.42 3.22
CA GLY A 198 -2.35 -15.56 2.65
C GLY A 198 -2.28 -16.80 3.55
N LYS A 199 -2.81 -16.76 4.76
CA LYS A 199 -2.90 -17.92 5.65
C LYS A 199 -4.22 -18.67 5.42
N ASN A 200 -4.25 -19.97 5.71
CA ASN A 200 -5.53 -20.66 5.82
C ASN A 200 -6.30 -20.16 7.05
N ILE A 201 -7.60 -20.40 7.08
CA ILE A 201 -8.46 -19.86 8.15
C ILE A 201 -8.08 -20.38 9.55
N ALA A 202 -7.60 -21.62 9.67
CA ALA A 202 -7.21 -22.17 10.97
C ALA A 202 -5.98 -21.44 11.54
N ASP A 203 -4.96 -21.25 10.72
CA ASP A 203 -3.74 -20.51 11.12
C ASP A 203 -4.04 -19.02 11.40
N GLY A 204 -4.89 -18.42 10.59
CA GLY A 204 -5.33 -17.02 10.80
C GLY A 204 -6.11 -16.84 12.09
N ARG A 205 -6.96 -17.79 12.42
CA ARG A 205 -7.75 -17.87 13.65
C ARG A 205 -6.84 -17.98 14.88
N GLU A 206 -5.89 -18.91 14.88
CA GLU A 206 -4.93 -19.05 15.98
C GLU A 206 -4.15 -17.77 16.21
N LEU A 207 -3.69 -17.15 15.12
CA LEU A 207 -2.96 -15.88 15.19
C LEU A 207 -3.83 -14.76 15.78
N LEU A 208 -5.10 -14.66 15.41
CA LEU A 208 -6.02 -13.69 16.01
C LEU A 208 -6.19 -13.94 17.52
N PHE A 209 -6.26 -15.20 17.96
CA PHE A 209 -6.37 -15.53 19.39
C PHE A 209 -5.14 -15.10 20.17
N GLU A 210 -3.94 -15.27 19.62
CA GLU A 210 -2.69 -14.78 20.21
C GLU A 210 -2.70 -13.26 20.43
N PHE A 211 -3.43 -12.52 19.57
CA PHE A 211 -3.60 -11.07 19.66
C PHE A 211 -4.84 -10.63 20.45
N GLY A 212 -5.45 -11.57 21.20
CA GLY A 212 -6.56 -11.26 22.12
C GLY A 212 -7.92 -11.10 21.44
N PHE A 213 -8.06 -11.52 20.20
CA PHE A 213 -9.36 -11.58 19.55
C PHE A 213 -10.11 -12.84 19.97
N THR A 214 -11.42 -12.74 20.06
CA THR A 214 -12.33 -13.84 20.32
C THR A 214 -13.30 -14.02 19.15
N PRO A 215 -13.70 -15.24 18.80
CA PRO A 215 -14.66 -15.47 17.74
C PRO A 215 -16.03 -14.94 18.14
N ILE A 216 -16.78 -14.39 17.18
CA ILE A 216 -18.18 -14.01 17.38
C ILE A 216 -19.04 -15.18 16.85
N PRO A 217 -19.61 -16.00 17.73
CA PRO A 217 -20.40 -17.14 17.29
C PRO A 217 -21.65 -16.70 16.53
N ASN A 218 -21.94 -17.38 15.41
CA ASN A 218 -23.15 -17.18 14.64
C ASN A 218 -24.04 -18.43 14.73
N GLU A 219 -25.01 -18.38 15.62
CA GLU A 219 -25.96 -19.49 15.85
C GLU A 219 -26.92 -19.74 14.69
N GLN A 220 -27.03 -18.81 13.75
CA GLN A 220 -27.96 -18.92 12.62
C GLN A 220 -27.40 -19.72 11.45
N ILE A 221 -26.12 -20.04 11.44
CA ILE A 221 -25.51 -20.86 10.41
C ILE A 221 -25.57 -22.33 10.82
N SER A 222 -26.70 -22.93 10.62
CA SER A 222 -26.92 -24.38 10.81
C SER A 222 -27.11 -25.06 9.46
N GLY A 223 -26.05 -25.21 8.70
CA GLY A 223 -26.05 -25.97 7.46
C GLY A 223 -25.09 -27.16 7.56
N SER A 224 -25.47 -28.34 7.10
CA SER A 224 -24.62 -29.52 7.12
C SER A 224 -23.29 -29.33 6.41
N TRP A 225 -23.25 -28.50 5.39
CA TRP A 225 -22.03 -28.18 4.64
C TRP A 225 -21.04 -27.29 5.40
N THR A 226 -21.49 -26.39 6.31
CA THR A 226 -20.60 -25.55 7.11
C THR A 226 -19.78 -26.37 8.10
N ILE A 227 -20.38 -27.40 8.70
CA ILE A 227 -19.72 -28.32 9.62
C ILE A 227 -18.69 -29.19 8.88
N GLU A 228 -19.00 -29.58 7.63
CA GLU A 228 -18.11 -30.40 6.83
C GLU A 228 -16.85 -29.61 6.37
N TYR A 229 -17.04 -28.39 5.91
CA TYR A 229 -15.92 -27.56 5.39
C TYR A 229 -15.14 -26.79 6.47
N PHE A 230 -15.80 -26.47 7.58
CA PHE A 230 -15.21 -25.67 8.66
C PHE A 230 -15.47 -26.31 10.04
N PRO A 231 -14.94 -27.52 10.30
CA PRO A 231 -15.20 -28.23 11.55
C PRO A 231 -14.68 -27.44 12.75
N GLY A 232 -15.55 -27.18 13.73
CA GLY A 232 -15.23 -26.47 14.96
C GLY A 232 -15.10 -24.95 14.82
N ILE A 233 -15.47 -24.37 13.67
CA ILE A 233 -15.55 -22.93 13.45
C ILE A 233 -16.99 -22.48 13.68
N THR A 234 -17.19 -21.59 14.65
CA THR A 234 -18.52 -21.08 15.05
C THR A 234 -18.77 -19.64 14.59
N GLU A 235 -17.73 -18.95 14.20
CA GLU A 235 -17.70 -17.54 13.83
C GLU A 235 -17.92 -17.26 12.34
N LEU A 236 -18.36 -18.25 11.57
CA LEU A 236 -18.69 -18.08 10.17
C LEU A 236 -19.92 -17.18 10.01
N VAL A 237 -19.77 -16.05 9.33
CA VAL A 237 -20.87 -15.10 9.03
C VAL A 237 -21.73 -15.64 7.88
N GLY A 238 -21.09 -16.23 6.88
CA GLY A 238 -21.72 -16.79 5.70
C GLY A 238 -20.74 -17.04 4.58
N CYS A 239 -21.20 -17.78 3.57
CA CYS A 239 -20.48 -17.96 2.32
C CYS A 239 -21.38 -17.59 1.14
N SER A 240 -20.80 -16.94 0.12
CA SER A 240 -21.54 -16.69 -1.12
C SER A 240 -21.66 -17.96 -1.96
N ASN A 241 -22.80 -18.12 -2.63
CA ASN A 241 -22.99 -19.18 -3.61
C ASN A 241 -22.11 -18.94 -4.83
N GLY A 242 -21.29 -19.90 -5.23
CA GLY A 242 -20.49 -19.88 -6.45
C GLY A 242 -18.99 -19.80 -6.21
N ILE A 243 -18.41 -18.68 -5.83
CA ILE A 243 -16.96 -18.57 -5.58
C ILE A 243 -16.59 -18.87 -4.13
N SER A 244 -17.49 -19.40 -3.34
CA SER A 244 -17.20 -19.80 -1.96
C SER A 244 -16.47 -18.73 -1.14
N TRP A 245 -16.81 -17.45 -1.32
CA TRP A 245 -16.34 -16.39 -0.42
C TRP A 245 -17.00 -16.59 0.93
N CYS A 246 -16.18 -16.83 1.95
CA CYS A 246 -16.67 -17.02 3.31
C CYS A 246 -16.14 -15.90 4.20
N GLY A 247 -16.97 -15.40 5.10
CA GLY A 247 -16.63 -14.38 6.08
C GLY A 247 -16.58 -14.99 7.48
N PHE A 248 -15.57 -14.64 8.27
CA PHE A 248 -15.39 -15.09 9.66
C PHE A 248 -15.16 -13.88 10.54
N GLU A 249 -15.83 -13.81 11.69
CA GLU A 249 -15.92 -12.61 12.49
C GLU A 249 -15.34 -12.78 13.88
N TYR A 250 -14.49 -11.84 14.25
CA TYR A 250 -13.74 -11.82 15.51
C TYR A 250 -13.84 -10.44 16.14
N GLU A 251 -13.68 -10.38 17.45
CA GLU A 251 -13.63 -9.10 18.15
C GLU A 251 -12.65 -9.12 19.32
N ASN A 252 -12.20 -7.91 19.67
CA ASN A 252 -11.55 -7.62 20.94
C ASN A 252 -12.18 -6.36 21.56
N GLU A 253 -11.57 -5.81 22.61
CA GLU A 253 -12.07 -4.61 23.30
C GLU A 253 -12.22 -3.40 22.36
N HIS A 254 -11.34 -3.26 21.36
CA HIS A 254 -11.21 -2.03 20.56
C HIS A 254 -11.72 -2.17 19.12
N SER A 255 -11.84 -3.38 18.62
CA SER A 255 -12.17 -3.59 17.20
C SER A 255 -12.93 -4.88 16.95
N ARG A 256 -13.54 -4.93 15.78
CA ARG A 256 -14.14 -6.09 15.15
C ARG A 256 -13.40 -6.36 13.84
N VAL A 257 -13.03 -7.60 13.61
CA VAL A 257 -12.31 -8.03 12.41
C VAL A 257 -13.13 -9.06 11.67
N VAL A 258 -13.29 -8.87 10.35
CA VAL A 258 -13.89 -9.86 9.46
C VAL A 258 -12.81 -10.37 8.52
N LEU A 259 -12.48 -11.64 8.61
CA LEU A 259 -11.62 -12.31 7.63
C LEU A 259 -12.47 -12.86 6.50
N SER A 260 -12.02 -12.63 5.26
CA SER A 260 -12.66 -13.20 4.08
C SER A 260 -11.73 -14.21 3.43
N THR A 261 -12.25 -15.43 3.19
CA THR A 261 -11.50 -16.49 2.52
C THR A 261 -12.08 -16.76 1.13
N LEU A 262 -11.25 -17.35 0.28
CA LEU A 262 -11.71 -18.02 -0.93
C LEU A 262 -11.90 -19.52 -0.61
N GLY A 263 -13.14 -19.94 -0.48
CA GLY A 263 -13.45 -21.29 0.00
C GLY A 263 -12.97 -21.51 1.43
N ASN A 264 -12.39 -22.68 1.68
CA ASN A 264 -11.72 -23.06 2.92
C ASN A 264 -10.20 -22.84 2.87
N GLU A 265 -9.71 -22.18 1.84
CA GLU A 265 -8.29 -22.04 1.56
C GLU A 265 -7.70 -20.79 2.24
N GLU A 266 -7.39 -19.80 1.43
CA GLU A 266 -6.55 -18.67 1.81
C GLU A 266 -7.39 -17.46 2.24
N ILE A 267 -7.00 -16.80 3.33
CA ILE A 267 -7.54 -15.50 3.72
C ILE A 267 -7.01 -14.48 2.70
N VAL A 268 -7.94 -13.89 1.96
CA VAL A 268 -7.61 -12.96 0.86
C VAL A 268 -7.90 -11.52 1.21
N LYS A 269 -8.71 -11.27 2.25
CA LYS A 269 -9.06 -9.93 2.69
C LYS A 269 -9.39 -9.91 4.19
N ASP A 270 -9.02 -8.84 4.85
CA ASP A 270 -9.49 -8.48 6.19
C ASP A 270 -10.24 -7.14 6.14
N TYR A 271 -11.17 -6.96 7.04
CA TYR A 271 -11.86 -5.71 7.30
C TYR A 271 -11.87 -5.45 8.79
N VAL A 272 -11.46 -4.25 9.19
CA VAL A 272 -11.37 -3.86 10.60
C VAL A 272 -12.32 -2.72 10.87
N ALA A 273 -13.25 -2.91 11.80
CA ALA A 273 -14.14 -1.88 12.30
C ALA A 273 -13.76 -1.51 13.73
N CYS A 274 -13.62 -0.22 13.99
CA CYS A 274 -13.33 0.28 15.34
C CYS A 274 -14.60 0.26 16.18
N LYS A 275 -14.49 -0.12 17.45
CA LYS A 275 -15.53 0.05 18.45
C LYS A 275 -15.44 1.46 19.04
N GLU A 276 -16.56 2.11 19.26
CA GLU A 276 -16.67 3.44 19.87
C GLU A 276 -16.30 3.44 21.36
#